data_21f5c7e5a3f08d934765ee71c89381ff
#
_entry.id   21f5c7e5a3f08d934765ee71c89381ff
#
_cell.length_a   1.000
_cell.length_b   1.000
_cell.length_c   1.000
_cell.angle_alpha   90.00
_cell.angle_beta   90.00
_cell.angle_gamma   90.00
#
_symmetry.space_group_name_H-M   'P 1'
#
loop_
_entity.id
_entity.type
_entity.pdbx_description
1 polymer ?
#
loop_
_entity_poly.entity_id
_entity_poly.type
_entity_poly.pdbx_seq_one_letter_code
_entity_poly.pdbx_strand_id
1 'polypeptide(L)'
;ITTEKSENALERIYQEMQKFSVEVPREMNLEIQLTISCGVAFFPQDAEDFETLHANVEYALEQAKKVGRGSIAQFSGQMHRKTVEKFRLQEVLRESVANNCRGFALVYQPLVNGETQDVYGAETLMRFYLPDGTLVSPMEFIPILEEDGTIRQVGEWLLNKALAQAALWRMENPDFVISVNVSYIQILQEGFREMVTRIVEKSGTPEKQ
;
A
#
# COMPACT_ATOMS: atom_id res chain seq x y z
N ILE A 1 -13.53 -15.61 32.22
CA ILE A 1 -12.56 -14.59 32.68
C ILE A 1 -13.11 -13.26 32.21
N THR A 2 -13.46 -12.35 33.11
CA THR A 2 -14.02 -11.04 32.76
C THR A 2 -12.98 -10.18 32.06
N THR A 3 -13.41 -9.29 31.15
CA THR A 3 -12.59 -8.38 30.31
C THR A 3 -11.53 -7.65 31.15
N GLU A 4 -11.84 -7.23 32.36
CA GLU A 4 -10.95 -6.54 33.30
C GLU A 4 -9.76 -7.40 33.78
N LYS A 5 -9.90 -8.74 33.85
CA LYS A 5 -8.77 -9.64 34.15
C LYS A 5 -7.85 -9.89 32.94
N SER A 6 -8.37 -9.75 31.73
CA SER A 6 -7.59 -9.94 30.52
C SER A 6 -6.70 -8.73 30.18
N GLU A 7 -7.19 -7.50 30.42
CA GLU A 7 -6.40 -6.27 30.28
C GLU A 7 -5.24 -6.24 31.27
N ASN A 8 -5.49 -6.60 32.52
CA ASN A 8 -4.44 -6.74 33.55
C ASN A 8 -3.40 -7.82 33.20
N ALA A 9 -3.80 -8.89 32.53
CA ALA A 9 -2.87 -9.94 32.08
C ALA A 9 -1.95 -9.45 30.95
N LEU A 10 -2.47 -8.70 29.98
CA LEU A 10 -1.68 -8.10 28.90
C LEU A 10 -0.65 -7.10 29.43
N GLU A 11 -1.07 -6.21 30.34
CA GLU A 11 -0.17 -5.24 30.97
C GLU A 11 0.98 -5.95 31.70
N ARG A 12 0.70 -7.01 32.44
CA ARG A 12 1.71 -7.82 33.14
C ARG A 12 2.67 -8.49 32.14
N ILE A 13 2.17 -9.08 31.07
CA ILE A 13 3.00 -9.70 30.03
C ILE A 13 3.92 -8.64 29.43
N TYR A 14 3.39 -7.46 29.11
CA TYR A 14 4.18 -6.36 28.56
C TYR A 14 5.30 -5.93 29.52
N GLN A 15 4.99 -5.75 30.79
CA GLN A 15 5.98 -5.38 31.81
C GLN A 15 7.07 -6.43 31.99
N GLU A 16 6.73 -7.72 31.98
CA GLU A 16 7.71 -8.80 32.07
C GLU A 16 8.58 -8.89 30.80
N MET A 17 8.01 -8.65 29.62
CA MET A 17 8.78 -8.59 28.37
C MET A 17 9.81 -7.44 28.36
N GLN A 18 9.44 -6.27 28.89
CA GLN A 18 10.35 -5.12 28.99
C GLN A 18 11.52 -5.37 29.96
N LYS A 19 11.33 -6.24 30.97
CA LYS A 19 12.37 -6.63 31.91
C LYS A 19 13.24 -7.78 31.38
N PHE A 20 12.85 -8.38 30.27
CA PHE A 20 13.58 -9.53 29.72
C PHE A 20 14.96 -9.09 29.27
N SER A 21 15.97 -9.59 29.96
CA SER A 21 17.36 -9.41 29.61
C SER A 21 18.08 -10.76 29.64
N VAL A 22 19.01 -10.97 28.74
CA VAL A 22 19.90 -12.13 28.76
C VAL A 22 21.21 -11.73 29.39
N GLU A 23 21.58 -12.37 30.50
CA GLU A 23 22.90 -12.26 31.08
C GLU A 23 23.90 -12.96 30.15
N VAL A 24 24.75 -12.20 29.49
CA VAL A 24 25.86 -12.73 28.70
C VAL A 24 27.08 -12.78 29.59
N PRO A 25 27.86 -13.88 29.59
CA PRO A 25 29.13 -13.98 30.36
C PRO A 25 30.03 -12.78 30.02
N ARG A 26 30.53 -12.07 31.03
CA ARG A 26 31.41 -10.88 30.90
C ARG A 26 32.66 -11.10 30.07
N GLU A 27 33.05 -12.32 29.89
CA GLU A 27 34.23 -12.73 29.11
C GLU A 27 34.06 -12.55 27.61
N MET A 28 32.80 -12.44 27.10
CA MET A 28 32.54 -12.32 25.67
C MET A 28 32.50 -10.88 25.14
N ASN A 29 32.47 -9.87 26.01
CA ASN A 29 32.42 -8.43 25.65
C ASN A 29 31.37 -8.09 24.58
N LEU A 30 30.23 -8.80 24.59
CA LEU A 30 29.13 -8.68 23.61
C LEU A 30 27.88 -8.11 24.34
N GLU A 31 27.41 -6.98 23.89
CA GLU A 31 26.06 -6.48 24.26
C GLU A 31 25.02 -7.11 23.30
N ILE A 32 24.33 -8.14 23.77
CA ILE A 32 23.24 -8.75 22.99
C ILE A 32 21.93 -8.15 23.47
N GLN A 33 21.31 -7.33 22.63
CA GLN A 33 19.93 -6.87 22.85
C GLN A 33 18.96 -7.89 22.23
N LEU A 34 18.24 -8.59 23.08
CA LEU A 34 17.17 -9.48 22.67
C LEU A 34 15.82 -8.75 22.78
N THR A 35 14.99 -8.91 21.76
CA THR A 35 13.62 -8.43 21.76
C THR A 35 12.67 -9.61 21.60
N ILE A 36 11.54 -9.58 22.31
CA ILE A 36 10.50 -10.60 22.22
C ILE A 36 9.27 -9.95 21.60
N SER A 37 8.71 -10.56 20.56
CA SER A 37 7.40 -10.21 20.04
C SER A 37 6.37 -11.22 20.52
N CYS A 38 5.15 -10.77 20.81
CA CYS A 38 4.10 -11.62 21.35
C CYS A 38 2.78 -11.41 20.58
N GLY A 39 2.12 -12.53 20.23
CA GLY A 39 0.75 -12.55 19.76
C GLY A 39 -0.19 -12.99 20.87
N VAL A 40 -1.37 -12.39 20.95
CA VAL A 40 -2.37 -12.70 21.99
C VAL A 40 -3.74 -12.88 21.34
N ALA A 41 -4.46 -13.91 21.78
CA ALA A 41 -5.87 -14.11 21.48
C ALA A 41 -6.61 -14.62 22.73
N PHE A 42 -7.90 -14.33 22.84
CA PHE A 42 -8.71 -14.64 24.00
C PHE A 42 -9.77 -15.69 23.69
N PHE A 43 -9.84 -16.71 24.53
CA PHE A 43 -10.93 -17.68 24.48
C PHE A 43 -12.04 -17.29 25.48
N PRO A 44 -13.32 -17.37 25.10
CA PRO A 44 -13.91 -17.82 23.82
C PRO A 44 -14.15 -16.66 22.83
N GLN A 45 -13.64 -15.47 23.08
CA GLN A 45 -13.94 -14.26 22.30
C GLN A 45 -13.40 -14.31 20.86
N ASP A 46 -12.20 -14.85 20.71
CA ASP A 46 -11.47 -14.84 19.44
C ASP A 46 -11.51 -16.21 18.73
N ALA A 47 -12.02 -17.27 19.38
CA ALA A 47 -12.14 -18.60 18.80
C ALA A 47 -13.14 -19.47 19.58
N GLU A 48 -13.72 -20.47 18.90
CA GLU A 48 -14.63 -21.46 19.52
C GLU A 48 -13.91 -22.77 19.85
N ASP A 49 -12.74 -23.02 19.27
CA ASP A 49 -11.92 -24.20 19.46
C ASP A 49 -10.43 -23.86 19.56
N PHE A 50 -9.61 -24.84 19.92
CA PHE A 50 -8.19 -24.67 20.14
C PHE A 50 -7.42 -24.43 18.84
N GLU A 51 -7.78 -25.07 17.75
CA GLU A 51 -7.07 -24.95 16.45
C GLU A 51 -7.23 -23.52 15.91
N THR A 52 -8.45 -23.01 15.94
CA THR A 52 -8.76 -21.61 15.59
C THR A 52 -8.06 -20.61 16.50
N LEU A 53 -8.06 -20.88 17.83
CA LEU A 53 -7.36 -20.01 18.77
C LEU A 53 -5.86 -19.94 18.48
N HIS A 54 -5.23 -21.09 18.23
CA HIS A 54 -3.81 -21.18 17.91
C HIS A 54 -3.46 -20.41 16.62
N ALA A 55 -4.24 -20.62 15.55
CA ALA A 55 -4.07 -19.89 14.28
C ALA A 55 -4.20 -18.37 14.47
N ASN A 56 -5.14 -17.92 15.29
CA ASN A 56 -5.35 -16.51 15.60
C ASN A 56 -4.20 -15.90 16.43
N VAL A 57 -3.59 -16.68 17.33
CA VAL A 57 -2.39 -16.27 18.07
C VAL A 57 -1.18 -16.16 17.14
N GLU A 58 -0.97 -17.14 16.25
CA GLU A 58 0.12 -17.08 15.27
C GLU A 58 -0.03 -15.87 14.34
N TYR A 59 -1.25 -15.60 13.85
CA TYR A 59 -1.54 -14.41 13.06
C TYR A 59 -1.19 -13.13 13.82
N ALA A 60 -1.61 -13.00 15.08
CA ALA A 60 -1.30 -11.84 15.91
C ALA A 60 0.22 -11.68 16.11
N LEU A 61 0.94 -12.79 16.34
CA LEU A 61 2.41 -12.78 16.47
C LEU A 61 3.10 -12.27 15.20
N GLU A 62 2.64 -12.68 14.03
CA GLU A 62 3.17 -12.17 12.76
C GLU A 62 2.94 -10.67 12.61
N GLN A 63 1.75 -10.17 13.01
CA GLN A 63 1.48 -8.73 13.01
C GLN A 63 2.40 -7.98 13.98
N ALA A 64 2.64 -8.51 15.18
CA ALA A 64 3.58 -7.93 16.13
C ALA A 64 4.99 -7.79 15.51
N LYS A 65 5.48 -8.82 14.82
CA LYS A 65 6.80 -8.79 14.15
C LYS A 65 6.88 -7.75 13.02
N LYS A 66 5.76 -7.50 12.29
CA LYS A 66 5.69 -6.51 11.20
C LYS A 66 5.70 -5.07 11.71
N VAL A 67 5.06 -4.80 12.85
CA VAL A 67 5.04 -3.47 13.48
C VAL A 67 6.42 -3.07 14.00
N GLY A 68 7.19 -4.04 14.49
CA GLY A 68 8.54 -3.84 14.99
C GLY A 68 8.92 -4.90 16.01
N ARG A 69 10.22 -5.14 16.16
CA ARG A 69 10.72 -6.08 17.17
C ARG A 69 10.39 -5.61 18.58
N GLY A 70 10.01 -6.53 19.47
CA GLY A 70 9.69 -6.22 20.87
C GLY A 70 8.27 -5.70 21.08
N SER A 71 7.35 -5.95 20.15
CA SER A 71 5.97 -5.52 20.24
C SER A 71 5.00 -6.64 20.61
N ILE A 72 3.85 -6.27 21.15
CA ILE A 72 2.71 -7.17 21.40
C ILE A 72 1.58 -6.79 20.43
N ALA A 73 0.97 -7.79 19.80
CA ALA A 73 -0.27 -7.62 19.06
C ALA A 73 -1.36 -8.55 19.60
N GLN A 74 -2.53 -7.99 19.84
CA GLN A 74 -3.72 -8.76 20.16
C GLN A 74 -4.46 -9.10 18.88
N PHE A 75 -4.92 -10.34 18.74
CA PHE A 75 -5.80 -10.73 17.64
C PHE A 75 -7.06 -9.87 17.63
N SER A 76 -7.46 -9.52 16.43
CA SER A 76 -8.72 -8.84 16.17
C SER A 76 -9.32 -9.42 14.88
N GLY A 77 -10.54 -9.92 14.95
CA GLY A 77 -11.24 -10.43 13.76
C GLY A 77 -11.37 -9.39 12.66
N GLN A 78 -11.40 -8.10 13.00
CA GLN A 78 -11.37 -7.01 12.04
C GLN A 78 -10.00 -6.90 11.34
N MET A 79 -8.91 -7.03 12.11
CA MET A 79 -7.54 -7.02 11.57
C MET A 79 -7.32 -8.21 10.63
N HIS A 80 -7.78 -9.39 11.02
CA HIS A 80 -7.70 -10.59 10.18
C HIS A 80 -8.47 -10.40 8.86
N ARG A 81 -9.72 -9.92 8.91
CA ARG A 81 -10.51 -9.61 7.70
C ARG A 81 -9.79 -8.64 6.77
N LYS A 82 -9.28 -7.53 7.29
CA LYS A 82 -8.51 -6.55 6.49
C LYS A 82 -7.29 -7.17 5.81
N THR A 83 -6.60 -8.08 6.48
CA THR A 83 -5.45 -8.77 5.88
C THR A 83 -5.88 -9.71 4.76
N VAL A 84 -6.94 -10.48 4.95
CA VAL A 84 -7.50 -11.35 3.91
C VAL A 84 -7.99 -10.53 2.69
N GLU A 85 -8.67 -9.42 2.94
CA GLU A 85 -9.11 -8.47 1.91
C GLU A 85 -7.92 -7.88 1.14
N LYS A 86 -6.85 -7.48 1.85
CA LYS A 86 -5.62 -6.99 1.20
C LYS A 86 -4.99 -8.05 0.28
N PHE A 87 -4.89 -9.31 0.72
CA PHE A 87 -4.35 -10.40 -0.12
C PHE A 87 -5.21 -10.64 -1.35
N ARG A 88 -6.53 -10.68 -1.21
CA ARG A 88 -7.45 -10.82 -2.34
C ARG A 88 -7.30 -9.67 -3.34
N LEU A 89 -7.24 -8.44 -2.84
CA LEU A 89 -7.01 -7.27 -3.69
C LEU A 89 -5.67 -7.36 -4.41
N GLN A 90 -4.61 -7.80 -3.73
CA GLN A 90 -3.28 -7.98 -4.33
C GLN A 90 -3.30 -8.98 -5.50
N GLU A 91 -4.00 -10.12 -5.36
CA GLU A 91 -4.16 -11.09 -6.44
C GLU A 91 -4.92 -10.49 -7.63
N VAL A 92 -6.04 -9.81 -7.37
CA VAL A 92 -6.83 -9.15 -8.41
C VAL A 92 -6.02 -8.08 -9.14
N LEU A 93 -5.22 -7.29 -8.42
CA LEU A 93 -4.35 -6.27 -9.01
C LEU A 93 -3.28 -6.90 -9.90
N ARG A 94 -2.61 -7.97 -9.47
CA ARG A 94 -1.61 -8.69 -10.28
C ARG A 94 -2.22 -9.24 -11.56
N GLU A 95 -3.38 -9.88 -11.47
CA GLU A 95 -4.10 -10.37 -12.64
C GLU A 95 -4.50 -9.22 -13.57
N SER A 96 -4.99 -8.12 -13.03
CA SER A 96 -5.34 -6.91 -13.79
C SER A 96 -4.14 -6.36 -14.56
N VAL A 97 -2.99 -6.23 -13.92
CA VAL A 97 -1.75 -5.72 -14.54
C VAL A 97 -1.28 -6.67 -15.66
N ALA A 98 -1.30 -7.98 -15.42
CA ALA A 98 -0.96 -8.99 -16.43
C ALA A 98 -1.91 -8.94 -17.64
N ASN A 99 -3.15 -8.49 -17.46
CA ASN A 99 -4.17 -8.32 -18.50
C ASN A 99 -4.27 -6.86 -19.01
N ASN A 100 -3.13 -6.21 -19.28
CA ASN A 100 -3.04 -4.84 -19.80
C ASN A 100 -3.75 -3.79 -18.94
N CYS A 101 -3.60 -3.88 -17.63
CA CYS A 101 -4.21 -2.98 -16.64
C CYS A 101 -5.75 -2.94 -16.73
N ARG A 102 -6.38 -4.09 -17.00
CA ARG A 102 -7.84 -4.20 -17.04
C ARG A 102 -8.42 -3.85 -15.67
N GLY A 103 -9.46 -3.00 -15.66
CA GLY A 103 -10.06 -2.48 -14.42
C GLY A 103 -9.47 -1.15 -13.99
N PHE A 104 -8.26 -0.79 -14.45
CA PHE A 104 -7.75 0.57 -14.26
C PHE A 104 -8.43 1.55 -15.23
N ALA A 105 -8.72 2.73 -14.73
CA ALA A 105 -9.27 3.84 -15.48
C ALA A 105 -8.62 5.15 -15.04
N LEU A 106 -8.67 6.15 -15.91
CA LEU A 106 -8.23 7.50 -15.61
C LEU A 106 -9.45 8.43 -15.56
N VAL A 107 -9.50 9.25 -14.54
CA VAL A 107 -10.39 10.42 -14.50
C VAL A 107 -9.51 11.67 -14.45
N TYR A 108 -10.06 12.78 -14.92
CA TYR A 108 -9.31 14.00 -15.10
C TYR A 108 -9.99 15.13 -14.31
N GLN A 109 -9.23 15.73 -13.41
CA GLN A 109 -9.70 16.87 -12.63
C GLN A 109 -9.21 18.15 -13.33
N PRO A 110 -10.10 19.05 -13.78
CA PRO A 110 -9.69 20.26 -14.48
C PRO A 110 -8.86 21.18 -13.58
N LEU A 111 -7.82 21.75 -14.16
CA LEU A 111 -7.02 22.82 -13.59
C LEU A 111 -7.53 24.15 -14.16
N VAL A 112 -8.01 25.02 -13.29
CA VAL A 112 -8.68 26.27 -13.64
C VAL A 112 -7.79 27.44 -13.25
N ASN A 113 -7.66 28.42 -14.13
CA ASN A 113 -6.99 29.68 -13.82
C ASN A 113 -7.84 30.49 -12.83
N GLY A 114 -7.26 30.88 -11.70
CA GLY A 114 -7.99 31.58 -10.64
C GLY A 114 -8.53 32.97 -11.02
N GLU A 115 -7.91 33.63 -12.02
CA GLU A 115 -8.30 34.95 -12.48
C GLU A 115 -9.32 34.90 -13.63
N THR A 116 -9.03 34.11 -14.67
CA THR A 116 -9.86 34.04 -15.88
C THR A 116 -10.95 33.00 -15.82
N GLN A 117 -10.88 32.05 -14.88
CA GLN A 117 -11.76 30.90 -14.77
C GLN A 117 -11.70 29.92 -15.94
N ASP A 118 -10.70 30.08 -16.82
CA ASP A 118 -10.48 29.17 -17.94
C ASP A 118 -9.81 27.88 -17.52
N VAL A 119 -10.19 26.77 -18.14
CA VAL A 119 -9.49 25.47 -17.95
C VAL A 119 -8.22 25.48 -18.80
N TYR A 120 -7.07 25.39 -18.16
CA TYR A 120 -5.77 25.35 -18.85
C TYR A 120 -5.09 23.97 -18.81
N GLY A 121 -5.64 23.03 -18.02
CA GLY A 121 -5.04 21.71 -17.87
C GLY A 121 -5.93 20.74 -17.11
N ALA A 122 -5.40 19.58 -16.85
CA ALA A 122 -6.07 18.57 -16.02
C ALA A 122 -5.05 17.74 -15.20
N GLU A 123 -5.40 17.40 -13.98
CA GLU A 123 -4.72 16.39 -13.20
C GLU A 123 -5.30 15.01 -13.53
N THR A 124 -4.42 14.06 -13.82
CA THR A 124 -4.78 12.67 -14.08
C THR A 124 -4.85 11.88 -12.79
N LEU A 125 -6.02 11.35 -12.49
CA LEU A 125 -6.28 10.58 -11.27
C LEU A 125 -6.64 9.15 -11.62
N MET A 126 -5.86 8.21 -11.13
CA MET A 126 -6.08 6.78 -11.35
C MET A 126 -7.26 6.26 -10.54
N ARG A 127 -8.05 5.38 -11.13
CA ARG A 127 -9.14 4.63 -10.52
C ARG A 127 -8.95 3.16 -10.80
N PHE A 128 -9.41 2.33 -9.88
CA PHE A 128 -9.41 0.89 -10.07
C PHE A 128 -10.78 0.32 -9.72
N TYR A 129 -11.31 -0.50 -10.60
CA TYR A 129 -12.60 -1.17 -10.45
C TYR A 129 -12.39 -2.68 -10.39
N LEU A 130 -12.96 -3.32 -9.38
CA LEU A 130 -13.05 -4.77 -9.30
C LEU A 130 -13.88 -5.33 -10.47
N PRO A 131 -13.81 -6.66 -10.74
CA PRO A 131 -14.61 -7.29 -11.79
C PRO A 131 -16.12 -7.10 -11.65
N ASP A 132 -16.61 -6.89 -10.43
CA ASP A 132 -18.03 -6.61 -10.13
C ASP A 132 -18.41 -5.13 -10.29
N GLY A 133 -17.46 -4.27 -10.66
CA GLY A 133 -17.65 -2.83 -10.83
C GLY A 133 -17.44 -2.00 -9.56
N THR A 134 -17.09 -2.62 -8.44
CA THR A 134 -16.79 -1.90 -7.19
C THR A 134 -15.54 -1.03 -7.34
N LEU A 135 -15.65 0.25 -7.02
CA LEU A 135 -14.52 1.18 -7.01
C LEU A 135 -13.66 0.95 -5.76
N VAL A 136 -12.37 0.70 -5.97
CA VAL A 136 -11.36 0.60 -4.90
C VAL A 136 -10.67 1.95 -4.71
N SER A 137 -10.46 2.32 -3.45
CA SER A 137 -9.78 3.57 -3.12
C SER A 137 -8.31 3.55 -3.56
N PRO A 138 -7.77 4.65 -4.15
CA PRO A 138 -6.34 4.79 -4.41
C PRO A 138 -5.47 4.54 -3.17
N MET A 139 -5.94 4.93 -1.99
CA MET A 139 -5.25 4.71 -0.71
C MET A 139 -5.10 3.23 -0.35
N GLU A 140 -5.90 2.35 -0.94
CA GLU A 140 -5.84 0.91 -0.72
C GLU A 140 -4.98 0.21 -1.76
N PHE A 141 -5.15 0.52 -3.07
CA PHE A 141 -4.48 -0.23 -4.12
C PHE A 141 -3.07 0.31 -4.47
N ILE A 142 -2.82 1.62 -4.36
CA ILE A 142 -1.48 2.17 -4.69
C ILE A 142 -0.39 1.57 -3.80
N PRO A 143 -0.53 1.50 -2.45
CA PRO A 143 0.48 0.88 -1.60
C PRO A 143 0.76 -0.58 -1.95
N ILE A 144 -0.26 -1.34 -2.39
CA ILE A 144 -0.08 -2.74 -2.80
C ILE A 144 0.75 -2.83 -4.09
N LEU A 145 0.46 -1.97 -5.09
CA LEU A 145 1.24 -1.90 -6.33
C LEU A 145 2.69 -1.50 -6.07
N GLU A 146 2.94 -0.64 -5.08
CA GLU A 146 4.26 -0.23 -4.65
C GLU A 146 5.01 -1.36 -3.95
N GLU A 147 4.35 -2.07 -3.02
CA GLU A 147 4.94 -3.18 -2.27
C GLU A 147 5.40 -4.34 -3.18
N ASP A 148 4.65 -4.68 -4.22
CA ASP A 148 4.99 -5.77 -5.13
C ASP A 148 5.67 -5.33 -6.44
N GLY A 149 5.92 -4.02 -6.59
CA GLY A 149 6.65 -3.44 -7.71
C GLY A 149 5.85 -3.31 -9.01
N THR A 150 4.58 -3.72 -9.05
CA THR A 150 3.72 -3.63 -10.24
C THR A 150 3.33 -2.19 -10.58
N ILE A 151 3.55 -1.25 -9.66
CA ILE A 151 3.39 0.20 -9.89
C ILE A 151 4.17 0.69 -11.12
N ARG A 152 5.26 0.02 -11.52
CA ARG A 152 6.02 0.35 -12.74
C ARG A 152 5.17 0.19 -13.99
N GLN A 153 4.58 -0.99 -14.15
CA GLN A 153 3.79 -1.36 -15.33
C GLN A 153 2.52 -0.51 -15.41
N VAL A 154 1.88 -0.30 -14.26
CA VAL A 154 0.70 0.59 -14.16
C VAL A 154 1.06 2.02 -14.49
N GLY A 155 2.21 2.52 -14.02
CA GLY A 155 2.69 3.87 -14.31
C GLY A 155 3.03 4.09 -15.78
N GLU A 156 3.68 3.12 -16.44
CA GLU A 156 3.92 3.16 -17.89
C GLU A 156 2.60 3.19 -18.68
N TRP A 157 1.64 2.34 -18.29
CA TRP A 157 0.30 2.34 -18.89
C TRP A 157 -0.41 3.69 -18.68
N LEU A 158 -0.36 4.23 -17.44
CA LEU A 158 -0.97 5.51 -17.08
C LEU A 158 -0.40 6.66 -17.90
N LEU A 159 0.92 6.77 -18.00
CA LEU A 159 1.58 7.81 -18.79
C LEU A 159 1.20 7.74 -20.27
N ASN A 160 1.21 6.55 -20.88
CA ASN A 160 0.77 6.38 -22.26
C ASN A 160 -0.69 6.83 -22.45
N LYS A 161 -1.58 6.50 -21.55
CA LYS A 161 -3.00 6.90 -21.64
C LYS A 161 -3.20 8.39 -21.40
N ALA A 162 -2.52 8.97 -20.41
CA ALA A 162 -2.62 10.39 -20.07
C ALA A 162 -2.10 11.26 -21.23
N LEU A 163 -0.95 10.93 -21.81
CA LEU A 163 -0.38 11.69 -22.92
C LEU A 163 -1.19 11.53 -24.21
N ALA A 164 -1.75 10.35 -24.47
CA ALA A 164 -2.67 10.17 -25.59
C ALA A 164 -3.93 11.06 -25.46
N GLN A 165 -4.47 11.18 -24.24
CA GLN A 165 -5.59 12.08 -23.97
C GLN A 165 -5.20 13.56 -24.08
N ALA A 166 -4.02 13.92 -23.56
CA ALA A 166 -3.50 15.28 -23.67
C ALA A 166 -3.32 15.70 -25.15
N ALA A 167 -2.84 14.80 -26.00
CA ALA A 167 -2.70 15.07 -27.43
C ALA A 167 -4.03 15.43 -28.09
N LEU A 168 -5.13 14.76 -27.71
CA LEU A 168 -6.49 15.10 -28.19
C LEU A 168 -6.92 16.49 -27.76
N TRP A 169 -6.76 16.84 -26.46
CA TRP A 169 -7.13 18.15 -25.95
C TRP A 169 -6.31 19.30 -26.53
N ARG A 170 -5.04 19.04 -26.87
CA ARG A 170 -4.16 20.01 -27.52
C ARG A 170 -4.54 20.34 -28.96
N MET A 171 -5.35 19.53 -29.59
CA MET A 171 -5.92 19.88 -30.90
C MET A 171 -6.85 21.11 -30.80
N GLU A 172 -7.51 21.30 -29.64
CA GLU A 172 -8.40 22.43 -29.37
C GLU A 172 -7.68 23.54 -28.59
N ASN A 173 -6.82 23.18 -27.64
CA ASN A 173 -6.02 24.10 -26.83
C ASN A 173 -4.54 23.65 -26.85
N PRO A 174 -3.70 24.22 -27.71
CA PRO A 174 -2.28 23.82 -27.88
C PRO A 174 -1.46 23.91 -26.59
N ASP A 175 -1.82 24.81 -25.68
CA ASP A 175 -1.12 25.02 -24.40
C ASP A 175 -1.68 24.17 -23.25
N PHE A 176 -2.57 23.24 -23.54
CA PHE A 176 -3.17 22.39 -22.51
C PHE A 176 -2.15 21.54 -21.80
N VAL A 177 -2.11 21.64 -20.46
CA VAL A 177 -1.19 20.93 -19.56
C VAL A 177 -1.86 19.71 -18.95
N ILE A 178 -1.13 18.60 -18.89
CA ILE A 178 -1.56 17.43 -18.12
C ILE A 178 -0.61 17.17 -16.97
N SER A 179 -1.16 16.98 -15.78
CA SER A 179 -0.42 16.60 -14.56
C SER A 179 -0.62 15.11 -14.28
N VAL A 180 0.46 14.42 -13.98
CA VAL A 180 0.46 12.98 -13.67
C VAL A 180 1.19 12.75 -12.36
N ASN A 181 0.54 12.08 -11.42
CA ASN A 181 1.15 11.69 -10.16
C ASN A 181 2.08 10.49 -10.38
N VAL A 182 3.31 10.59 -9.88
CA VAL A 182 4.34 9.56 -9.98
C VAL A 182 4.76 9.13 -8.57
N SER A 183 4.81 7.83 -8.34
CA SER A 183 5.30 7.28 -7.06
C SER A 183 6.81 7.47 -6.93
N TYR A 184 7.27 7.77 -5.71
CA TYR A 184 8.70 7.87 -5.41
C TYR A 184 9.46 6.59 -5.76
N ILE A 185 8.85 5.42 -5.57
CA ILE A 185 9.42 4.12 -5.93
C ILE A 185 9.68 4.02 -7.43
N GLN A 186 8.81 4.60 -8.28
CA GLN A 186 9.02 4.63 -9.73
C GLN A 186 10.21 5.52 -10.11
N ILE A 187 10.37 6.68 -9.47
CA ILE A 187 11.46 7.62 -9.75
C ILE A 187 12.82 7.00 -9.46
N LEU A 188 12.93 6.19 -8.40
CA LEU A 188 14.17 5.52 -8.00
C LEU A 188 14.56 4.34 -8.89
N GLN A 189 13.70 3.92 -9.81
CA GLN A 189 13.98 2.77 -10.66
C GLN A 189 14.94 3.12 -11.81
N GLU A 190 15.88 2.22 -12.03
CA GLU A 190 16.74 2.28 -13.21
C GLU A 190 15.91 2.27 -14.51
N GLY A 191 16.21 3.17 -15.42
CA GLY A 191 15.51 3.31 -16.69
C GLY A 191 14.18 4.08 -16.62
N PHE A 192 13.80 4.64 -15.46
CA PHE A 192 12.57 5.43 -15.37
C PHE A 192 12.59 6.66 -16.27
N ARG A 193 13.68 7.41 -16.24
CA ARG A 193 13.85 8.61 -17.08
C ARG A 193 13.74 8.27 -18.56
N GLU A 194 14.45 7.24 -19.00
CA GLU A 194 14.45 6.77 -20.39
C GLU A 194 13.06 6.31 -20.83
N MET A 195 12.33 5.65 -19.96
CA MET A 195 10.96 5.23 -20.21
C MET A 195 10.04 6.45 -20.39
N VAL A 196 10.10 7.44 -19.49
CA VAL A 196 9.31 8.67 -19.61
C VAL A 196 9.65 9.43 -20.89
N THR A 197 10.94 9.66 -21.17
CA THR A 197 11.39 10.33 -22.39
C THR A 197 10.84 9.65 -23.64
N ARG A 198 10.97 8.34 -23.74
CA ARG A 198 10.45 7.54 -24.88
C ARG A 198 8.93 7.71 -25.05
N ILE A 199 8.16 7.74 -23.95
CA ILE A 199 6.71 7.88 -24.02
C ILE A 199 6.33 9.30 -24.45
N VAL A 200 7.02 10.32 -23.92
CA VAL A 200 6.80 11.73 -24.30
C VAL A 200 7.11 11.95 -25.78
N GLU A 201 8.26 11.49 -26.27
CA GLU A 201 8.64 11.58 -27.68
C GLU A 201 7.60 10.90 -28.59
N LYS A 202 7.18 9.68 -28.24
CA LYS A 202 6.19 8.93 -29.00
C LYS A 202 4.81 9.60 -29.02
N SER A 203 4.46 10.36 -27.98
CA SER A 203 3.19 11.07 -27.91
C SER A 203 3.12 12.33 -28.76
N GLY A 204 4.28 12.82 -29.28
CA GLY A 204 4.38 14.10 -29.95
C GLY A 204 4.21 15.31 -29.04
N THR A 205 4.32 15.10 -27.73
CA THR A 205 4.22 16.17 -26.72
C THR A 205 5.48 17.03 -26.78
N PRO A 206 5.38 18.39 -26.80
CA PRO A 206 6.54 19.26 -26.79
C PRO A 206 7.39 19.09 -25.52
N GLU A 207 8.72 19.07 -25.63
CA GLU A 207 9.67 18.88 -24.50
C GLU A 207 9.59 19.94 -23.38
N LYS A 208 8.85 21.02 -23.59
CA LYS A 208 8.75 22.16 -22.65
C LYS A 208 7.59 22.03 -21.66
N GLN A 209 6.98 20.87 -21.53
CA GLN A 209 5.81 20.70 -20.65
C GLN A 209 5.97 19.50 -19.73
#